data_854d472e9b014f5edd696e4a52c0f1e3
#
_entry.id   854d472e9b014f5edd696e4a52c0f1e3
#
_cell.length_a   1.000
_cell.length_b   1.000
_cell.length_c   1.000
_cell.angle_alpha   90.00
_cell.angle_beta   90.00
_cell.angle_gamma   90.00
#
_symmetry.space_group_name_H-M   'P 1'
#
loop_
_entity.id
_entity.type
_entity.pdbx_description
1 polymer ?
#
loop_
_entity_poly.entity_id
_entity_poly.type
_entity_poly.pdbx_seq_one_letter_code
_entity_poly.pdbx_strand_id
1 'polypeptide(L)'
;DFVITGEIFENETKPEGPFGDHLGYYSLTHDFPVLKVDKVYHRKDAIWPFTIVGRPPQEDTQFGALIHELTGSAIPEEITGLHEVNAVDAAGVHPLLLAVGSERYTPYQKIKQPQELLTIANNILGFGQLSLAKYLFISNKEDNPNLSCNNIKDFFTHILERVNWERDLHFQTNTTIDTLDYSGTGINQGSKVVIAAVGEKKRTLNSNCKIENSELVMPGIIATSFNPYTSSENAEKEINNYSLQIANQDLNGIMMILLVDDARFVAEELNNFLWVTFTRSNPANDIYGVNSYTKNKHWGCKGPLIIDARIKPHHAPPLIKKLDIEARVDRLGEKGGSLHGII
;
A
#
# COMPACT_ATOMS: atom_id res chain seq x y z
N ASP A 1 6.67 -17.91 28.56
CA ASP A 1 6.90 -19.29 28.97
C ASP A 1 8.34 -19.76 28.72
N PHE A 2 9.12 -18.97 27.98
CA PHE A 2 10.52 -19.25 27.64
C PHE A 2 11.41 -18.08 28.03
N VAL A 3 12.64 -18.37 28.44
CA VAL A 3 13.75 -17.41 28.58
C VAL A 3 14.97 -18.01 27.91
N ILE A 4 15.52 -17.28 26.95
CA ILE A 4 16.72 -17.66 26.21
C ILE A 4 17.83 -16.70 26.62
N THR A 5 18.97 -17.24 27.07
CA THR A 5 20.16 -16.45 27.41
C THR A 5 21.30 -16.80 26.44
N GLY A 6 22.14 -15.82 26.16
CA GLY A 6 23.26 -15.99 25.24
C GLY A 6 24.03 -14.69 25.02
N GLU A 7 24.94 -14.72 24.09
CA GLU A 7 25.82 -13.62 23.72
C GLU A 7 25.63 -13.22 22.26
N ILE A 8 25.65 -11.92 22.00
CA ILE A 8 25.68 -11.35 20.65
C ILE A 8 27.05 -10.65 20.52
N PHE A 9 27.80 -11.06 19.51
CA PHE A 9 29.11 -10.46 19.23
C PHE A 9 28.97 -9.45 18.09
N GLU A 10 29.60 -8.30 18.27
CA GLU A 10 29.75 -7.33 17.20
C GLU A 10 30.47 -7.99 16.01
N ASN A 11 29.99 -7.81 14.82
CA ASN A 11 30.51 -8.38 13.59
C ASN A 11 30.31 -9.90 13.36
N GLU A 12 29.58 -10.59 14.22
CA GLU A 12 29.12 -11.95 13.92
C GLU A 12 27.72 -11.91 13.34
N THR A 13 27.59 -12.21 12.05
CA THR A 13 26.32 -12.29 11.32
C THR A 13 26.16 -13.65 10.64
N LYS A 14 24.92 -14.00 10.33
CA LYS A 14 24.58 -15.13 9.47
C LYS A 14 23.45 -14.74 8.52
N PRO A 15 23.36 -15.38 7.33
CA PRO A 15 22.25 -15.16 6.45
C PRO A 15 20.92 -15.59 7.09
N GLU A 16 19.93 -14.70 7.05
CA GLU A 16 18.55 -14.92 7.43
C GLU A 16 17.64 -14.76 6.22
N GLY A 17 16.65 -15.65 6.08
CA GLY A 17 15.74 -15.72 4.94
C GLY A 17 16.09 -16.83 3.97
N PRO A 18 15.28 -17.00 2.88
CA PRO A 18 13.99 -16.34 2.72
C PRO A 18 12.92 -16.94 3.64
N PHE A 19 11.99 -16.12 4.14
CA PHE A 19 10.81 -16.54 4.89
C PHE A 19 9.58 -15.76 4.40
N GLY A 20 8.37 -16.28 4.69
CA GLY A 20 7.14 -15.57 4.35
C GLY A 20 6.96 -14.32 5.19
N ASP A 21 6.48 -13.24 4.57
CA ASP A 21 6.37 -11.92 5.19
C ASP A 21 4.97 -11.32 5.02
N HIS A 22 4.63 -10.37 5.89
CA HIS A 22 3.31 -9.72 5.98
C HIS A 22 2.87 -8.99 4.71
N LEU A 23 3.81 -8.58 3.88
CA LEU A 23 3.53 -7.99 2.56
C LEU A 23 3.05 -9.03 1.52
N GLY A 24 3.10 -10.33 1.82
CA GLY A 24 2.70 -11.39 0.92
C GLY A 24 3.80 -11.85 -0.05
N TYR A 25 5.04 -11.62 0.31
CA TYR A 25 6.24 -12.02 -0.45
C TYR A 25 7.18 -12.84 0.42
N TYR A 26 8.16 -13.50 -0.20
CA TYR A 26 9.31 -14.00 0.55
C TYR A 26 10.26 -12.84 0.86
N SER A 27 10.84 -12.81 2.06
CA SER A 27 11.95 -11.92 2.34
C SER A 27 13.15 -12.26 1.45
N LEU A 28 13.99 -11.28 1.15
CA LEU A 28 15.32 -11.56 0.61
C LEU A 28 16.23 -12.04 1.72
N THR A 29 17.34 -12.70 1.35
CA THR A 29 18.34 -13.14 2.33
C THR A 29 19.29 -12.00 2.65
N HIS A 30 19.43 -11.69 3.93
CA HIS A 30 20.36 -10.68 4.44
C HIS A 30 21.13 -11.22 5.64
N ASP A 31 22.31 -10.67 5.90
CA ASP A 31 23.10 -11.00 7.08
C ASP A 31 22.60 -10.26 8.31
N PHE A 32 22.22 -11.01 9.35
CA PHE A 32 21.75 -10.47 10.61
C PHE A 32 22.62 -10.93 11.79
N PRO A 33 22.67 -10.16 12.91
CA PRO A 33 23.36 -10.54 14.13
C PRO A 33 22.87 -11.88 14.66
N VAL A 34 23.77 -12.64 15.27
CA VAL A 34 23.49 -13.99 15.80
C VAL A 34 23.56 -14.00 17.31
N LEU A 35 22.50 -14.48 17.97
CA LEU A 35 22.52 -14.84 19.37
C LEU A 35 23.12 -16.23 19.52
N LYS A 36 24.30 -16.35 20.14
CA LYS A 36 24.85 -17.65 20.59
C LYS A 36 24.17 -18.03 21.88
N VAL A 37 23.29 -19.04 21.80
CA VAL A 37 22.47 -19.46 22.92
C VAL A 37 23.32 -20.25 23.94
N ASP A 38 23.34 -19.82 25.19
CA ASP A 38 23.94 -20.54 26.32
C ASP A 38 22.94 -21.48 26.97
N LYS A 39 21.75 -20.95 27.29
CA LYS A 39 20.71 -21.71 27.99
C LYS A 39 19.31 -21.31 27.51
N VAL A 40 18.42 -22.31 27.51
CA VAL A 40 17.00 -22.14 27.32
C VAL A 40 16.28 -22.60 28.58
N TYR A 41 15.55 -21.71 29.23
CA TYR A 41 14.67 -22.03 30.34
C TYR A 41 13.24 -22.03 29.84
N HIS A 42 12.46 -22.95 30.30
CA HIS A 42 11.03 -22.99 29.97
C HIS A 42 10.19 -23.53 31.13
N ARG A 43 8.96 -23.06 31.21
CA ARG A 43 7.96 -23.60 32.14
C ARG A 43 7.63 -25.02 31.74
N LYS A 44 7.23 -25.86 32.71
CA LYS A 44 6.60 -27.15 32.42
C LYS A 44 5.32 -26.88 31.62
N ASP A 45 5.09 -27.64 30.57
CA ASP A 45 3.96 -27.47 29.64
C ASP A 45 3.92 -26.06 28.99
N ALA A 46 5.08 -25.59 28.59
CA ALA A 46 5.26 -24.27 27.95
C ALA A 46 4.52 -24.18 26.60
N ILE A 47 3.88 -23.05 26.37
CA ILE A 47 3.21 -22.73 25.10
C ILE A 47 4.15 -21.88 24.25
N TRP A 48 4.42 -22.32 23.02
CA TRP A 48 5.14 -21.55 22.02
C TRP A 48 4.14 -20.89 21.06
N PRO A 49 3.88 -19.59 21.19
CA PRO A 49 3.05 -18.89 20.23
C PRO A 49 3.82 -18.68 18.91
N PHE A 50 3.12 -18.80 17.80
CA PHE A 50 3.66 -18.46 16.49
C PHE A 50 2.53 -17.97 15.57
N THR A 51 2.89 -17.19 14.58
CA THR A 51 1.98 -16.66 13.55
C THR A 51 2.47 -17.11 12.19
N ILE A 52 1.55 -17.57 11.34
CA ILE A 52 1.85 -17.89 9.95
C ILE A 52 1.57 -16.63 9.13
N VAL A 53 2.62 -16.07 8.56
CA VAL A 53 2.57 -14.84 7.79
C VAL A 53 2.49 -15.16 6.31
N GLY A 54 1.63 -14.46 5.59
CA GLY A 54 1.38 -14.68 4.17
C GLY A 54 0.80 -13.45 3.47
N ARG A 55 0.22 -13.67 2.30
CA ARG A 55 -0.47 -12.60 1.60
C ARG A 55 -1.76 -12.23 2.36
N PRO A 56 -2.03 -10.94 2.61
CA PRO A 56 -3.28 -10.49 3.23
C PRO A 56 -4.54 -10.85 2.39
N PRO A 57 -5.69 -11.21 3.02
CA PRO A 57 -5.87 -11.40 4.46
C PRO A 57 -5.18 -12.66 4.97
N GLN A 58 -4.63 -12.59 6.18
CA GLN A 58 -3.82 -13.63 6.79
C GLN A 58 -4.04 -13.62 8.32
N GLU A 59 -3.33 -14.50 9.05
CA GLU A 59 -3.46 -14.56 10.51
C GLU A 59 -3.08 -13.22 11.18
N ASP A 60 -2.06 -12.55 10.67
CA ASP A 60 -1.59 -11.23 11.15
C ASP A 60 -2.65 -10.11 10.97
N THR A 61 -3.58 -10.27 10.04
CA THR A 61 -4.73 -9.37 9.84
C THR A 61 -5.56 -9.23 11.13
N GLN A 62 -5.72 -10.31 11.90
CA GLN A 62 -6.47 -10.29 13.15
C GLN A 62 -5.73 -9.53 14.26
N PHE A 63 -4.40 -9.65 14.29
CA PHE A 63 -3.56 -8.85 15.19
C PHE A 63 -3.64 -7.36 14.83
N GLY A 64 -3.53 -7.04 13.54
CA GLY A 64 -3.68 -5.67 13.04
C GLY A 64 -5.04 -5.08 13.42
N ALA A 65 -6.13 -5.83 13.26
CA ALA A 65 -7.47 -5.39 13.64
C ALA A 65 -7.59 -5.13 15.15
N LEU A 66 -7.06 -6.03 15.99
CA LEU A 66 -7.05 -5.84 17.44
C LEU A 66 -6.21 -4.62 17.87
N ILE A 67 -5.01 -4.46 17.31
CA ILE A 67 -4.16 -3.31 17.60
C ILE A 67 -4.88 -2.02 17.19
N HIS A 68 -5.52 -2.02 16.03
CA HIS A 68 -6.27 -0.86 15.55
C HIS A 68 -7.46 -0.51 16.46
N GLU A 69 -8.19 -1.50 16.96
CA GLU A 69 -9.26 -1.30 17.95
C GLU A 69 -8.73 -0.69 19.25
N LEU A 70 -7.60 -1.17 19.76
CA LEU A 70 -7.01 -0.71 21.01
C LEU A 70 -6.33 0.67 20.91
N THR A 71 -5.72 0.99 19.78
CA THR A 71 -4.88 2.20 19.61
C THR A 71 -5.46 3.23 18.65
N GLY A 72 -6.47 2.88 17.87
CA GLY A 72 -7.00 3.71 16.80
C GLY A 72 -7.52 5.08 17.24
N SER A 73 -8.03 5.20 18.47
CA SER A 73 -8.46 6.47 19.06
C SER A 73 -7.28 7.33 19.55
N ALA A 74 -6.16 6.72 19.94
CA ALA A 74 -5.03 7.44 20.53
C ALA A 74 -4.26 8.28 19.49
N ILE A 75 -4.15 7.80 18.24
CA ILE A 75 -3.41 8.50 17.18
C ILE A 75 -4.07 9.84 16.82
N PRO A 76 -5.39 9.94 16.60
CA PRO A 76 -6.08 11.21 16.40
C PRO A 76 -5.95 12.19 17.57
N GLU A 77 -5.82 11.71 18.81
CA GLU A 77 -5.61 12.57 19.97
C GLU A 77 -4.24 13.25 19.97
N GLU A 78 -3.21 12.58 19.43
CA GLU A 78 -1.85 13.11 19.33
C GLU A 78 -1.65 14.01 18.11
N ILE A 79 -2.37 13.78 17.01
CA ILE A 79 -2.22 14.55 15.77
C ILE A 79 -3.41 15.48 15.59
N THR A 80 -3.21 16.74 15.92
CA THR A 80 -4.25 17.77 15.83
C THR A 80 -4.87 17.87 14.45
N GLY A 81 -6.20 17.74 14.37
CA GLY A 81 -6.95 17.80 13.12
C GLY A 81 -7.09 16.49 12.38
N LEU A 82 -6.44 15.43 12.82
CA LEU A 82 -6.70 14.07 12.35
C LEU A 82 -7.92 13.49 13.06
N HIS A 83 -8.79 12.81 12.31
CA HIS A 83 -10.01 12.16 12.85
C HIS A 83 -9.92 10.65 12.78
N GLU A 84 -9.36 10.13 11.69
CA GLU A 84 -9.26 8.71 11.45
C GLU A 84 -8.02 8.41 10.58
N VAL A 85 -7.36 7.30 10.86
CA VAL A 85 -6.26 6.77 10.05
C VAL A 85 -6.38 5.25 9.99
N ASN A 86 -6.15 4.68 8.81
CA ASN A 86 -6.18 3.24 8.57
C ASN A 86 -4.95 2.82 7.76
N ALA A 87 -4.13 1.96 8.32
CA ALA A 87 -3.09 1.24 7.60
C ALA A 87 -3.74 0.01 6.95
N VAL A 88 -3.81 0.00 5.62
CA VAL A 88 -4.63 -0.95 4.88
C VAL A 88 -3.97 -2.32 4.81
N ASP A 89 -4.49 -3.27 5.56
CA ASP A 89 -3.98 -4.65 5.64
C ASP A 89 -3.84 -5.30 4.26
N ALA A 90 -4.88 -5.25 3.43
CA ALA A 90 -4.85 -5.82 2.07
C ALA A 90 -3.73 -5.28 1.17
N ALA A 91 -3.18 -4.10 1.49
CA ALA A 91 -2.03 -3.51 0.82
C ALA A 91 -0.69 -3.81 1.52
N GLY A 92 -0.66 -4.70 2.51
CA GLY A 92 0.53 -5.01 3.31
C GLY A 92 0.79 -4.03 4.44
N VAL A 93 -0.23 -3.35 4.95
CA VAL A 93 -0.21 -2.39 6.08
C VAL A 93 0.54 -1.09 5.74
N HIS A 94 1.87 -1.10 5.77
CA HIS A 94 2.70 0.11 5.59
C HIS A 94 2.65 0.72 4.18
N PRO A 95 2.55 -0.03 3.07
CA PRO A 95 2.51 0.58 1.75
C PRO A 95 1.36 1.56 1.52
N LEU A 96 0.22 1.40 2.19
CA LEU A 96 -0.95 2.25 2.01
C LEU A 96 -1.57 2.71 3.32
N LEU A 97 -1.62 4.03 3.52
CA LEU A 97 -2.33 4.70 4.61
C LEU A 97 -3.48 5.55 4.05
N LEU A 98 -4.66 5.42 4.66
CA LEU A 98 -5.81 6.28 4.42
C LEU A 98 -6.05 7.14 5.65
N ALA A 99 -6.36 8.43 5.47
CA ALA A 99 -6.59 9.35 6.58
C ALA A 99 -7.76 10.30 6.31
N VAL A 100 -8.51 10.64 7.36
CA VAL A 100 -9.52 11.69 7.37
C VAL A 100 -9.06 12.78 8.33
N GLY A 101 -8.82 13.97 7.80
CA GLY A 101 -8.44 15.16 8.58
C GLY A 101 -9.42 16.30 8.43
N SER A 102 -9.06 17.47 8.92
CA SER A 102 -9.83 18.72 8.81
C SER A 102 -9.05 19.81 8.07
N GLU A 103 -9.80 20.72 7.42
CA GLU A 103 -9.30 21.96 6.84
C GLU A 103 -9.90 23.16 7.58
N ARG A 104 -9.23 23.62 8.65
CA ARG A 104 -9.73 24.68 9.55
C ARG A 104 -9.00 26.00 9.42
N TYR A 105 -7.90 26.06 8.67
CA TYR A 105 -7.06 27.26 8.58
C TYR A 105 -7.79 28.45 7.95
N THR A 106 -8.78 28.21 7.10
CA THR A 106 -9.59 29.25 6.45
C THR A 106 -11.09 28.99 6.62
N PRO A 107 -11.64 29.01 7.87
CA PRO A 107 -13.02 28.62 8.15
C PRO A 107 -14.08 29.57 7.54
N TYR A 108 -13.67 30.74 7.08
CA TYR A 108 -14.50 31.77 6.45
C TYR A 108 -14.55 31.69 4.92
N GLN A 109 -13.87 30.70 4.33
CA GLN A 109 -13.82 30.51 2.88
C GLN A 109 -14.21 29.09 2.51
N LYS A 110 -14.76 28.90 1.29
CA LYS A 110 -14.88 27.56 0.71
C LYS A 110 -13.48 27.00 0.43
N ILE A 111 -13.24 25.80 0.95
CA ILE A 111 -11.98 25.08 0.78
C ILE A 111 -11.85 24.67 -0.68
N LYS A 112 -10.77 25.08 -1.34
CA LYS A 112 -10.49 24.82 -2.76
C LYS A 112 -9.27 23.95 -2.98
N GLN A 113 -8.38 23.90 -2.00
CA GLN A 113 -7.11 23.19 -2.05
C GLN A 113 -6.71 22.75 -0.64
N PRO A 114 -5.97 21.64 -0.50
CA PRO A 114 -5.46 21.20 0.79
C PRO A 114 -4.41 22.15 1.32
N GLN A 115 -4.46 22.45 2.60
CA GLN A 115 -3.49 23.26 3.35
C GLN A 115 -3.20 22.59 4.70
N GLU A 116 -4.16 22.54 5.62
CA GLU A 116 -4.01 21.89 6.91
C GLU A 116 -3.83 20.38 6.75
N LEU A 117 -4.49 19.74 5.79
CA LEU A 117 -4.28 18.32 5.48
C LEU A 117 -2.81 18.00 5.16
N LEU A 118 -2.07 18.92 4.54
CA LEU A 118 -0.64 18.70 4.29
C LEU A 118 0.19 18.80 5.56
N THR A 119 -0.20 19.64 6.51
CA THR A 119 0.43 19.70 7.85
C THR A 119 0.13 18.41 8.62
N ILE A 120 -1.12 17.94 8.59
CA ILE A 120 -1.52 16.66 9.20
C ILE A 120 -0.76 15.50 8.56
N ALA A 121 -0.65 15.46 7.24
CA ALA A 121 0.12 14.44 6.52
C ALA A 121 1.59 14.39 6.94
N ASN A 122 2.23 15.55 7.11
CA ASN A 122 3.61 15.61 7.62
C ASN A 122 3.72 15.08 9.05
N ASN A 123 2.73 15.36 9.92
CA ASN A 123 2.68 14.80 11.27
C ASN A 123 2.50 13.28 11.25
N ILE A 124 1.62 12.75 10.41
CA ILE A 124 1.43 11.31 10.21
C ILE A 124 2.76 10.66 9.78
N LEU A 125 3.41 11.19 8.73
CA LEU A 125 4.67 10.67 8.20
C LEU A 125 5.88 10.86 9.14
N GLY A 126 5.74 11.63 10.21
CA GLY A 126 6.73 11.78 11.30
C GLY A 126 6.39 10.99 12.57
N PHE A 127 5.28 10.24 12.61
CA PHE A 127 4.76 9.64 13.83
C PHE A 127 4.91 8.11 13.85
N GLY A 128 5.85 7.61 14.64
CA GLY A 128 6.02 6.18 14.93
C GLY A 128 5.99 5.29 13.67
N GLN A 129 5.23 4.21 13.72
CA GLN A 129 5.08 3.25 12.61
C GLN A 129 4.38 3.84 11.38
N LEU A 130 3.57 4.89 11.53
CA LEU A 130 2.94 5.57 10.38
C LEU A 130 3.98 6.20 9.45
N SER A 131 5.18 6.46 9.98
CA SER A 131 6.31 6.97 9.19
C SER A 131 6.81 6.01 8.11
N LEU A 132 6.40 4.76 8.13
CA LEU A 132 6.75 3.75 7.11
C LEU A 132 5.83 3.77 5.87
N ALA A 133 4.73 4.54 5.92
CA ALA A 133 3.80 4.62 4.80
C ALA A 133 4.46 5.12 3.51
N LYS A 134 4.16 4.46 2.37
CA LYS A 134 4.58 4.90 1.04
C LYS A 134 3.54 5.80 0.38
N TYR A 135 2.30 5.39 0.41
CA TYR A 135 1.16 6.14 -0.11
C TYR A 135 0.29 6.59 1.05
N LEU A 136 0.12 7.89 1.19
CA LEU A 136 -0.83 8.48 2.13
C LEU A 136 -1.92 9.22 1.36
N PHE A 137 -3.14 8.67 1.37
CA PHE A 137 -4.32 9.37 0.87
C PHE A 137 -5.03 10.04 2.04
N ILE A 138 -5.25 11.33 1.94
CA ILE A 138 -5.93 12.11 2.99
C ILE A 138 -7.04 12.97 2.42
N SER A 139 -8.18 12.98 3.09
CA SER A 139 -9.32 13.83 2.72
C SER A 139 -9.90 14.57 3.91
N ASN A 140 -10.75 15.53 3.61
CA ASN A 140 -11.34 16.46 4.56
C ASN A 140 -12.68 15.94 5.10
N LYS A 141 -12.84 15.92 6.42
CA LYS A 141 -14.05 15.47 7.13
C LYS A 141 -15.28 16.31 6.77
N GLU A 142 -15.07 17.60 6.57
CA GLU A 142 -16.14 18.55 6.31
C GLU A 142 -16.78 18.36 4.92
N ASP A 143 -16.08 17.74 3.97
CA ASP A 143 -16.61 17.43 2.63
C ASP A 143 -17.59 16.25 2.64
N ASN A 144 -17.43 15.33 3.58
CA ASN A 144 -18.34 14.21 3.83
C ASN A 144 -18.21 13.73 5.29
N PRO A 145 -19.11 14.15 6.19
CA PRO A 145 -19.06 13.75 7.60
C PRO A 145 -19.12 12.25 7.87
N ASN A 146 -19.64 11.46 6.92
CA ASN A 146 -19.74 10.00 7.02
C ASN A 146 -18.56 9.27 6.36
N LEU A 147 -17.56 10.01 5.86
CA LEU A 147 -16.37 9.39 5.26
C LEU A 147 -15.59 8.64 6.33
N SER A 148 -15.25 7.38 6.04
CA SER A 148 -14.42 6.53 6.89
C SER A 148 -13.33 5.87 6.09
N CYS A 149 -12.14 5.79 6.68
CA CYS A 149 -10.98 5.05 6.14
C CYS A 149 -11.21 3.53 6.09
N ASN A 150 -12.18 3.01 6.86
CA ASN A 150 -12.51 1.58 6.88
C ASN A 150 -13.34 1.15 5.67
N ASN A 151 -14.10 2.08 5.06
CA ASN A 151 -14.77 1.83 3.80
C ASN A 151 -13.87 2.24 2.62
N ILE A 152 -12.92 1.39 2.28
CA ILE A 152 -11.86 1.67 1.33
C ILE A 152 -12.41 2.08 -0.05
N LYS A 153 -13.44 1.39 -0.54
CA LYS A 153 -14.05 1.66 -1.86
C LYS A 153 -14.68 3.05 -1.91
N ASP A 154 -15.43 3.42 -0.89
CA ASP A 154 -16.06 4.73 -0.80
C ASP A 154 -15.02 5.82 -0.58
N PHE A 155 -13.98 5.53 0.19
CA PHE A 155 -12.86 6.44 0.41
C PHE A 155 -12.13 6.76 -0.90
N PHE A 156 -11.74 5.74 -1.69
CA PHE A 156 -11.13 5.96 -3.01
C PHE A 156 -12.06 6.71 -3.95
N THR A 157 -13.35 6.36 -3.99
CA THR A 157 -14.35 7.08 -4.79
C THR A 157 -14.38 8.56 -4.40
N HIS A 158 -14.43 8.86 -3.10
CA HIS A 158 -14.44 10.23 -2.58
C HIS A 158 -13.19 11.01 -3.00
N ILE A 159 -11.99 10.42 -2.89
CA ILE A 159 -10.73 11.02 -3.32
C ILE A 159 -10.74 11.29 -4.83
N LEU A 160 -11.05 10.29 -5.64
CA LEU A 160 -10.96 10.38 -7.10
C LEU A 160 -11.97 11.36 -7.70
N GLU A 161 -13.11 11.56 -7.08
CA GLU A 161 -14.08 12.59 -7.48
C GLU A 161 -13.58 14.02 -7.25
N ARG A 162 -12.58 14.23 -6.37
CA ARG A 162 -12.14 15.55 -5.87
C ARG A 162 -10.70 15.91 -6.21
N VAL A 163 -9.82 14.94 -6.28
CA VAL A 163 -8.38 15.16 -6.47
C VAL A 163 -8.08 15.94 -7.76
N ASN A 164 -7.06 16.78 -7.72
CA ASN A 164 -6.45 17.42 -8.88
C ASN A 164 -5.00 16.98 -9.00
N TRP A 165 -4.71 16.12 -9.97
CA TRP A 165 -3.36 15.60 -10.19
C TRP A 165 -2.32 16.67 -10.56
N GLU A 166 -2.74 17.86 -10.96
CA GLU A 166 -1.84 18.99 -11.23
C GLU A 166 -1.29 19.63 -9.94
N ARG A 167 -1.88 19.31 -8.76
CA ARG A 167 -1.60 20.02 -7.51
C ARG A 167 -1.49 19.11 -6.28
N ASP A 168 -2.29 18.05 -6.21
CA ASP A 168 -2.57 17.33 -4.96
C ASP A 168 -1.61 16.15 -4.70
N LEU A 169 -0.48 16.11 -5.43
CA LEU A 169 0.56 15.09 -5.31
C LEU A 169 1.81 15.68 -4.66
N HIS A 170 2.22 15.17 -3.51
CA HIS A 170 3.38 15.68 -2.79
C HIS A 170 4.38 14.55 -2.51
N PHE A 171 5.50 14.55 -3.24
CA PHE A 171 6.51 13.50 -3.19
C PHE A 171 7.62 13.78 -2.19
N GLN A 172 8.03 12.74 -1.47
CA GLN A 172 9.31 12.63 -0.79
C GLN A 172 10.14 11.58 -1.54
N THR A 173 11.05 12.05 -2.40
CA THR A 173 11.70 11.22 -3.42
C THR A 173 12.81 10.31 -2.88
N ASN A 174 13.37 10.63 -1.73
CA ASN A 174 14.39 9.82 -1.04
C ASN A 174 14.07 9.81 0.46
N THR A 175 13.60 8.69 0.96
CA THR A 175 13.21 8.53 2.36
C THR A 175 13.26 7.07 2.80
N THR A 176 12.92 6.81 4.05
CA THR A 176 12.78 5.45 4.57
C THR A 176 11.42 4.86 4.23
N ILE A 177 11.38 3.57 3.96
CA ILE A 177 10.18 2.73 3.86
C ILE A 177 10.37 1.51 4.75
N ASP A 178 9.39 0.60 4.79
CA ASP A 178 9.50 -0.64 5.55
C ASP A 178 10.71 -1.47 5.09
N THR A 179 11.39 -2.12 6.04
CA THR A 179 12.56 -2.98 5.78
C THR A 179 12.24 -4.14 4.84
N LEU A 180 11.01 -4.65 4.91
CA LEU A 180 10.54 -5.81 4.13
C LEU A 180 9.81 -5.39 2.85
N ASP A 181 9.76 -4.09 2.56
CA ASP A 181 9.24 -3.56 1.30
C ASP A 181 10.37 -3.43 0.26
N TYR A 182 10.45 -4.41 -0.61
CA TYR A 182 11.47 -4.47 -1.67
C TYR A 182 11.08 -3.73 -2.96
N SER A 183 10.04 -2.91 -2.94
CA SER A 183 9.68 -2.06 -4.10
C SER A 183 10.58 -0.84 -4.26
N GLY A 184 11.36 -0.50 -3.24
CA GLY A 184 12.25 0.66 -3.21
C GLY A 184 13.59 0.44 -3.91
N THR A 185 14.56 1.29 -3.61
CA THR A 185 15.89 1.30 -4.22
C THR A 185 16.95 0.55 -3.40
N GLY A 186 16.57 0.04 -2.23
CA GLY A 186 17.45 -0.70 -1.30
C GLY A 186 16.73 -0.95 0.03
N ILE A 187 17.40 -1.61 0.97
CA ILE A 187 16.84 -1.87 2.30
C ILE A 187 16.49 -0.55 3.00
N ASN A 188 15.25 -0.40 3.44
CA ASN A 188 14.71 0.83 4.05
C ASN A 188 14.85 2.09 3.16
N GLN A 189 15.03 1.94 1.86
CA GLN A 189 15.23 3.06 0.93
C GLN A 189 14.12 3.07 -0.12
N GLY A 190 13.41 4.17 -0.19
CA GLY A 190 12.33 4.35 -1.16
C GLY A 190 11.83 5.78 -1.19
N SER A 191 10.60 5.93 -1.58
CA SER A 191 9.94 7.23 -1.69
C SER A 191 8.52 7.20 -1.14
N LYS A 192 7.93 8.36 -0.94
CA LYS A 192 6.56 8.52 -0.49
C LYS A 192 5.80 9.50 -1.35
N VAL A 193 4.48 9.35 -1.36
CA VAL A 193 3.57 10.36 -1.93
C VAL A 193 2.40 10.61 -0.99
N VAL A 194 2.11 11.87 -0.74
CA VAL A 194 0.86 12.32 -0.13
C VAL A 194 -0.09 12.73 -1.24
N ILE A 195 -1.30 12.20 -1.21
CA ILE A 195 -2.40 12.52 -2.11
C ILE A 195 -3.51 13.14 -1.27
N ALA A 196 -3.66 14.46 -1.34
CA ALA A 196 -4.59 15.20 -0.52
C ALA A 196 -5.74 15.77 -1.36
N ALA A 197 -6.99 15.38 -1.05
CA ALA A 197 -8.15 15.80 -1.81
C ALA A 197 -9.20 16.50 -0.93
N VAL A 198 -9.68 17.65 -1.39
CA VAL A 198 -10.67 18.48 -0.68
C VAL A 198 -11.70 19.11 -1.62
N GLY A 199 -12.81 19.52 -1.03
CA GLY A 199 -13.82 20.37 -1.63
C GLY A 199 -14.91 19.61 -2.37
N GLU A 200 -15.63 20.33 -3.23
CA GLU A 200 -16.76 19.78 -3.99
C GLU A 200 -16.30 18.73 -5.02
N LYS A 201 -17.21 17.84 -5.39
CA LYS A 201 -17.00 16.88 -6.48
C LYS A 201 -16.71 17.62 -7.79
N LYS A 202 -15.60 17.29 -8.43
CA LYS A 202 -15.15 17.90 -9.70
C LYS A 202 -15.56 17.09 -10.92
N ARG A 203 -15.89 15.79 -10.73
CA ARG A 203 -16.20 14.86 -11.83
C ARG A 203 -17.06 13.68 -11.40
N THR A 204 -17.65 13.04 -12.42
CA THR A 204 -18.24 11.71 -12.31
C THR A 204 -17.20 10.69 -12.78
N LEU A 205 -17.02 9.62 -12.01
CA LEU A 205 -16.08 8.55 -12.35
C LEU A 205 -16.65 7.63 -13.42
N ASN A 206 -15.80 7.22 -14.36
CA ASN A 206 -16.18 6.32 -15.44
C ASN A 206 -16.23 4.86 -14.92
N SER A 207 -17.30 4.16 -15.26
CA SER A 207 -17.51 2.75 -14.93
C SER A 207 -17.35 1.81 -16.14
N ASN A 208 -16.91 2.34 -17.29
CA ASN A 208 -16.67 1.58 -18.50
C ASN A 208 -15.21 1.69 -18.92
N CYS A 209 -14.55 0.56 -19.12
CA CYS A 209 -13.23 0.52 -19.70
C CYS A 209 -13.31 0.35 -21.21
N LYS A 210 -12.64 1.25 -21.97
CA LYS A 210 -12.55 1.17 -23.44
C LYS A 210 -11.11 1.10 -23.94
N ILE A 211 -10.16 1.02 -23.03
CA ILE A 211 -8.73 0.90 -23.38
C ILE A 211 -8.41 -0.58 -23.61
N GLU A 212 -7.72 -0.88 -24.69
CA GLU A 212 -7.34 -2.24 -25.06
C GLU A 212 -6.47 -2.88 -23.97
N ASN A 213 -6.63 -4.19 -23.75
CA ASN A 213 -5.94 -4.98 -22.72
C ASN A 213 -6.11 -4.46 -21.28
N SER A 214 -7.23 -3.76 -21.04
CA SER A 214 -7.53 -3.18 -19.73
C SER A 214 -8.82 -3.73 -19.15
N GLU A 215 -8.85 -3.81 -17.83
CA GLU A 215 -10.00 -4.24 -17.02
C GLU A 215 -10.40 -3.11 -16.07
N LEU A 216 -11.70 -2.98 -15.81
CA LEU A 216 -12.22 -2.03 -14.83
C LEU A 216 -12.01 -2.60 -13.41
N VAL A 217 -11.23 -1.93 -12.60
CA VAL A 217 -11.03 -2.28 -11.18
C VAL A 217 -12.18 -1.75 -10.32
N MET A 218 -12.44 -0.45 -10.45
CA MET A 218 -13.58 0.25 -9.85
C MET A 218 -13.83 1.55 -10.63
N PRO A 219 -14.95 2.26 -10.41
CA PRO A 219 -15.20 3.51 -11.11
C PRO A 219 -13.99 4.46 -11.01
N GLY A 220 -13.46 4.86 -12.16
CA GLY A 220 -12.30 5.74 -12.27
C GLY A 220 -10.93 5.09 -12.20
N ILE A 221 -10.83 3.77 -11.94
CA ILE A 221 -9.57 3.01 -11.91
C ILE A 221 -9.63 1.85 -12.89
N ILE A 222 -8.64 1.74 -13.76
CA ILE A 222 -8.44 0.61 -14.66
C ILE A 222 -7.08 -0.02 -14.46
N ALA A 223 -6.98 -1.32 -14.69
CA ALA A 223 -5.74 -2.06 -14.78
C ALA A 223 -5.49 -2.47 -16.24
N THR A 224 -4.28 -2.28 -16.72
CA THR A 224 -3.85 -2.62 -18.08
C THR A 224 -2.74 -3.68 -18.00
N SER A 225 -2.93 -4.82 -18.64
CA SER A 225 -1.87 -5.81 -18.81
C SER A 225 -0.78 -5.24 -19.71
N PHE A 226 0.44 -5.14 -19.17
CA PHE A 226 1.54 -4.49 -19.85
C PHE A 226 2.71 -5.46 -20.06
N ASN A 227 3.65 -5.12 -20.96
CA ASN A 227 4.82 -5.94 -21.20
C ASN A 227 5.62 -6.18 -19.91
N PRO A 228 6.26 -7.34 -19.74
CA PRO A 228 7.10 -7.58 -18.56
C PRO A 228 8.15 -6.49 -18.38
N TYR A 229 8.36 -6.08 -17.15
CA TYR A 229 9.39 -5.09 -16.84
C TYR A 229 10.78 -5.63 -17.11
N THR A 230 11.63 -4.84 -17.76
CA THR A 230 13.02 -5.24 -18.09
C THR A 230 14.06 -4.36 -17.40
N SER A 231 13.94 -3.04 -17.52
CA SER A 231 14.79 -2.06 -16.87
C SER A 231 14.06 -0.75 -16.68
N SER A 232 14.54 0.11 -15.79
CA SER A 232 13.95 1.44 -15.55
C SER A 232 13.93 2.31 -16.81
N GLU A 233 14.99 2.30 -17.59
CA GLU A 233 15.07 3.09 -18.83
C GLU A 233 14.08 2.63 -19.90
N ASN A 234 13.89 1.32 -20.03
CA ASN A 234 12.90 0.77 -20.97
C ASN A 234 11.48 1.04 -20.48
N ALA A 235 11.21 0.83 -19.19
CA ALA A 235 9.93 1.11 -18.60
C ALA A 235 9.52 2.58 -18.79
N GLU A 236 10.42 3.52 -18.54
CA GLU A 236 10.15 4.95 -18.75
C GLU A 236 9.80 5.25 -20.23
N LYS A 237 10.55 4.70 -21.16
CA LYS A 237 10.25 4.87 -22.60
C LYS A 237 8.92 4.25 -23.02
N GLU A 238 8.63 3.04 -22.58
CA GLU A 238 7.37 2.33 -22.88
C GLU A 238 6.17 3.07 -22.29
N ILE A 239 6.28 3.52 -21.04
CA ILE A 239 5.19 4.22 -20.35
C ILE A 239 4.95 5.60 -20.95
N ASN A 240 6.01 6.32 -21.30
CA ASN A 240 5.88 7.62 -21.98
C ASN A 240 5.22 7.46 -23.36
N ASN A 241 5.59 6.44 -24.15
CA ASN A 241 4.94 6.13 -25.42
C ASN A 241 3.47 5.74 -25.23
N TYR A 242 3.17 4.89 -24.26
CA TYR A 242 1.80 4.52 -23.91
C TYR A 242 0.97 5.75 -23.48
N SER A 243 1.52 6.60 -22.62
CA SER A 243 0.88 7.86 -22.21
C SER A 243 0.51 8.76 -23.41
N LEU A 244 1.41 8.88 -24.40
CA LEU A 244 1.14 9.65 -25.63
C LEU A 244 0.04 8.99 -26.48
N GLN A 245 0.02 7.66 -26.58
CA GLN A 245 -1.00 6.93 -27.34
C GLN A 245 -2.40 7.10 -26.75
N ILE A 246 -2.53 6.99 -25.41
CA ILE A 246 -3.81 7.11 -24.74
C ILE A 246 -4.29 8.55 -24.56
N ALA A 247 -3.40 9.53 -24.63
CA ALA A 247 -3.74 10.97 -24.47
C ALA A 247 -4.81 11.45 -25.45
N ASN A 248 -4.96 10.79 -26.61
CA ASN A 248 -5.94 11.11 -27.64
C ASN A 248 -7.24 10.29 -27.53
N GLN A 249 -7.35 9.41 -26.52
CA GLN A 249 -8.55 8.62 -26.27
C GLN A 249 -9.51 9.34 -25.32
N ASP A 250 -10.75 8.87 -25.23
CA ASP A 250 -11.71 9.36 -24.24
C ASP A 250 -11.36 8.81 -22.85
N LEU A 251 -10.64 9.58 -22.07
CA LEU A 251 -10.23 9.27 -20.69
C LEU A 251 -11.12 9.96 -19.66
N ASN A 252 -12.28 10.50 -20.06
CA ASN A 252 -13.16 11.22 -19.14
C ASN A 252 -13.62 10.33 -17.98
N GLY A 253 -13.40 10.79 -16.78
CA GLY A 253 -13.74 10.05 -15.55
C GLY A 253 -12.82 8.88 -15.21
N ILE A 254 -11.78 8.59 -16.01
CA ILE A 254 -10.67 7.73 -15.63
C ILE A 254 -9.62 8.57 -14.91
N MET A 255 -9.30 8.18 -13.69
CA MET A 255 -8.39 8.92 -12.82
C MET A 255 -7.05 8.22 -12.60
N MET A 256 -7.06 6.87 -12.59
CA MET A 256 -5.86 6.06 -12.40
C MET A 256 -5.82 4.92 -13.41
N ILE A 257 -4.64 4.68 -13.96
CA ILE A 257 -4.32 3.55 -14.84
C ILE A 257 -3.18 2.79 -14.20
N LEU A 258 -3.38 1.51 -13.93
CA LEU A 258 -2.39 0.63 -13.34
C LEU A 258 -1.77 -0.23 -14.43
N LEU A 259 -0.46 -0.15 -14.60
CA LEU A 259 0.27 -1.06 -15.49
C LEU A 259 0.72 -2.26 -14.67
N VAL A 260 0.24 -3.43 -15.04
CA VAL A 260 0.38 -4.66 -14.25
C VAL A 260 0.73 -5.86 -15.12
N ASP A 261 1.17 -6.96 -14.51
CA ASP A 261 1.46 -8.20 -15.24
C ASP A 261 0.16 -8.91 -15.66
N ASP A 262 -0.91 -8.81 -14.85
CA ASP A 262 -2.22 -9.43 -15.12
C ASP A 262 -3.35 -8.50 -14.66
N ALA A 263 -3.99 -7.81 -15.62
CA ALA A 263 -5.08 -6.88 -15.36
C ALA A 263 -6.34 -7.58 -14.83
N ARG A 264 -6.62 -8.81 -15.30
CA ARG A 264 -7.80 -9.58 -14.87
C ARG A 264 -7.70 -9.92 -13.39
N PHE A 265 -6.54 -10.43 -12.96
CA PHE A 265 -6.26 -10.71 -11.55
C PHE A 265 -6.46 -9.48 -10.66
N VAL A 266 -5.95 -8.32 -11.11
CA VAL A 266 -6.06 -7.07 -10.35
C VAL A 266 -7.50 -6.58 -10.26
N ALA A 267 -8.30 -6.75 -11.32
CA ALA A 267 -9.68 -6.30 -11.38
C ALA A 267 -10.69 -7.26 -10.72
N GLU A 268 -10.30 -8.50 -10.46
CA GLU A 268 -11.18 -9.54 -9.90
C GLU A 268 -11.69 -9.17 -8.50
N GLU A 269 -10.80 -8.66 -7.65
CA GLU A 269 -11.12 -8.29 -6.26
C GLU A 269 -10.41 -7.01 -5.83
N LEU A 270 -11.05 -6.26 -4.93
CA LEU A 270 -10.47 -5.05 -4.33
C LEU A 270 -9.12 -5.34 -3.65
N ASN A 271 -9.00 -6.48 -2.95
CA ASN A 271 -7.77 -6.87 -2.27
C ASN A 271 -6.62 -7.13 -3.26
N ASN A 272 -6.89 -7.68 -4.44
CA ASN A 272 -5.89 -7.86 -5.49
C ASN A 272 -5.35 -6.52 -5.99
N PHE A 273 -6.26 -5.57 -6.25
CA PHE A 273 -5.90 -4.20 -6.62
C PHE A 273 -5.01 -3.55 -5.58
N LEU A 274 -5.42 -3.56 -4.32
CA LEU A 274 -4.68 -2.94 -3.23
C LEU A 274 -3.30 -3.58 -3.06
N TRP A 275 -3.25 -4.91 -3.06
CA TRP A 275 -2.00 -5.64 -2.90
C TRP A 275 -1.02 -5.36 -4.03
N VAL A 276 -1.43 -5.56 -5.30
CA VAL A 276 -0.54 -5.38 -6.45
C VAL A 276 -0.06 -3.94 -6.55
N THR A 277 -0.99 -2.98 -6.48
CA THR A 277 -0.66 -1.57 -6.71
C THR A 277 0.33 -1.04 -5.70
N PHE A 278 0.05 -1.25 -4.42
CA PHE A 278 0.80 -0.56 -3.37
C PHE A 278 2.03 -1.33 -2.88
N THR A 279 2.09 -2.65 -3.05
CA THR A 279 3.29 -3.40 -2.67
C THR A 279 4.35 -3.44 -3.78
N ARG A 280 3.98 -3.24 -5.06
CA ARG A 280 4.90 -3.36 -6.20
C ARG A 280 5.37 -2.03 -6.78
N SER A 281 4.89 -0.91 -6.26
CA SER A 281 5.29 0.41 -6.77
C SER A 281 6.02 1.23 -5.70
N ASN A 282 7.04 1.96 -6.15
CA ASN A 282 7.75 2.97 -5.39
C ASN A 282 7.38 4.35 -5.95
N PRO A 283 6.71 5.24 -5.22
CA PRO A 283 6.05 6.43 -5.76
C PRO A 283 6.89 7.29 -6.71
N ALA A 284 8.14 7.61 -6.34
CA ALA A 284 8.97 8.50 -7.16
C ALA A 284 9.47 7.85 -8.47
N ASN A 285 9.53 6.52 -8.53
CA ASN A 285 10.02 5.78 -9.68
C ASN A 285 8.89 5.30 -10.59
N ASP A 286 7.72 5.03 -10.00
CA ASP A 286 6.69 4.25 -10.65
C ASP A 286 5.39 5.04 -10.89
N ILE A 287 5.30 6.30 -10.44
CA ILE A 287 4.19 7.19 -10.76
C ILE A 287 4.53 8.03 -11.99
N TYR A 288 3.69 7.88 -13.00
CA TYR A 288 3.67 8.65 -14.24
C TYR A 288 2.30 9.31 -14.43
N GLY A 289 2.10 10.02 -15.52
CA GLY A 289 0.80 10.63 -15.78
C GLY A 289 0.63 11.09 -17.22
N VAL A 290 -0.60 11.07 -17.71
CA VAL A 290 -0.93 11.57 -19.04
C VAL A 290 -0.79 13.10 -19.05
N ASN A 291 0.01 13.62 -20.00
CA ASN A 291 0.35 15.04 -20.08
C ASN A 291 0.96 15.57 -18.77
N SER A 292 1.93 14.83 -18.23
CA SER A 292 2.66 15.24 -17.04
C SER A 292 3.63 16.40 -17.31
N TYR A 293 3.89 17.19 -16.26
CA TYR A 293 4.81 18.33 -16.32
C TYR A 293 5.33 18.65 -14.92
N THR A 294 6.41 19.41 -14.87
CA THR A 294 6.94 19.97 -13.63
C THR A 294 6.87 21.50 -13.69
N LYS A 295 6.25 22.10 -12.68
CA LYS A 295 6.18 23.55 -12.53
C LYS A 295 6.58 23.94 -11.11
N ASN A 296 7.53 24.86 -10.96
CA ASN A 296 8.03 25.31 -9.65
C ASN A 296 8.49 24.15 -8.76
N LYS A 297 9.14 23.14 -9.34
CA LYS A 297 9.55 21.87 -8.69
C LYS A 297 8.39 20.96 -8.25
N HIS A 298 7.16 21.33 -8.53
CA HIS A 298 6.00 20.48 -8.30
C HIS A 298 5.71 19.68 -9.56
N TRP A 299 5.67 18.36 -9.45
CA TRP A 299 5.28 17.45 -10.52
C TRP A 299 3.76 17.20 -10.47
N GLY A 300 3.13 17.14 -11.64
CA GLY A 300 1.73 16.82 -11.79
C GLY A 300 1.36 16.42 -13.22
N CYS A 301 0.11 16.03 -13.45
CA CYS A 301 -0.40 15.69 -14.78
C CYS A 301 -1.83 16.18 -14.99
N LYS A 302 -2.22 16.38 -16.25
CA LYS A 302 -3.56 16.85 -16.61
C LYS A 302 -4.56 15.69 -16.80
N GLY A 303 -4.09 14.55 -17.23
CA GLY A 303 -4.88 13.35 -17.43
C GLY A 303 -4.77 12.37 -16.26
N PRO A 304 -5.15 11.10 -16.47
CA PRO A 304 -5.01 10.05 -15.46
C PRO A 304 -3.59 9.90 -14.93
N LEU A 305 -3.49 9.56 -13.65
CA LEU A 305 -2.26 9.07 -13.06
C LEU A 305 -1.98 7.65 -13.59
N ILE A 306 -0.72 7.36 -13.91
CA ILE A 306 -0.29 6.02 -14.33
C ILE A 306 0.64 5.49 -13.26
N ILE A 307 0.37 4.29 -12.75
CA ILE A 307 1.21 3.62 -11.75
C ILE A 307 1.76 2.32 -12.34
N ASP A 308 3.08 2.19 -12.40
CA ASP A 308 3.75 0.94 -12.80
C ASP A 308 3.86 -0.02 -11.62
N ALA A 309 2.91 -0.93 -11.52
CA ALA A 309 2.84 -1.97 -10.50
C ALA A 309 3.19 -3.37 -11.05
N ARG A 310 4.01 -3.44 -12.09
CA ARG A 310 4.58 -4.71 -12.59
C ARG A 310 5.61 -5.26 -11.62
N ILE A 311 5.82 -6.57 -11.66
CA ILE A 311 6.93 -7.22 -10.94
C ILE A 311 8.25 -6.76 -11.56
N LYS A 312 9.21 -6.37 -10.70
CA LYS A 312 10.53 -5.91 -11.11
C LYS A 312 11.61 -6.89 -10.62
N PRO A 313 12.79 -6.97 -11.28
CA PRO A 313 13.84 -7.93 -10.93
C PRO A 313 14.36 -7.85 -9.49
N HIS A 314 14.25 -6.68 -8.86
CA HIS A 314 14.69 -6.46 -7.46
C HIS A 314 13.59 -6.76 -6.44
N HIS A 315 12.35 -7.01 -6.87
CA HIS A 315 11.27 -7.36 -5.96
C HIS A 315 11.50 -8.76 -5.37
N ALA A 316 11.05 -8.94 -4.14
CA ALA A 316 10.97 -10.25 -3.53
C ALA A 316 9.92 -11.11 -4.26
N PRO A 317 10.14 -12.43 -4.40
CA PRO A 317 9.19 -13.31 -5.05
C PRO A 317 7.90 -13.43 -4.22
N PRO A 318 6.71 -13.45 -4.86
CA PRO A 318 5.45 -13.63 -4.15
C PRO A 318 5.38 -15.00 -3.50
N LEU A 319 4.66 -15.08 -2.37
CA LEU A 319 4.38 -16.35 -1.70
C LEU A 319 3.54 -17.24 -2.63
N ILE A 320 3.96 -18.49 -2.78
CA ILE A 320 3.30 -19.47 -3.63
C ILE A 320 2.59 -20.49 -2.75
N LYS A 321 1.27 -20.62 -2.92
CA LYS A 321 0.51 -21.71 -2.32
C LYS A 321 0.95 -23.04 -2.92
N LYS A 322 1.30 -23.99 -2.05
CA LYS A 322 1.61 -25.36 -2.47
C LYS A 322 0.30 -26.17 -2.44
N LEU A 323 -0.16 -26.60 -3.60
CA LEU A 323 -1.43 -27.31 -3.75
C LEU A 323 -1.54 -28.59 -2.90
N ASP A 324 -0.43 -29.31 -2.71
CA ASP A 324 -0.37 -30.52 -1.86
C ASP A 324 -0.56 -30.18 -0.37
N ILE A 325 -0.06 -29.03 0.08
CA ILE A 325 -0.27 -28.54 1.45
C ILE A 325 -1.71 -28.06 1.62
N GLU A 326 -2.23 -27.28 0.66
CA GLU A 326 -3.62 -26.82 0.66
C GLU A 326 -4.59 -28.00 0.76
N ALA A 327 -4.42 -29.01 -0.09
CA ALA A 327 -5.23 -30.25 -0.03
C ALA A 327 -5.09 -31.03 1.30
N ARG A 328 -3.97 -30.89 2.03
CA ARG A 328 -3.83 -31.47 3.39
C ARG A 328 -4.61 -30.66 4.41
N VAL A 329 -4.63 -29.34 4.31
CA VAL A 329 -5.42 -28.46 5.19
C VAL A 329 -6.92 -28.69 4.96
N ASP A 330 -7.36 -28.75 3.70
CA ASP A 330 -8.76 -29.04 3.34
C ASP A 330 -9.26 -30.34 4.00
N ARG A 331 -8.45 -31.40 3.96
CA ARG A 331 -8.78 -32.67 4.62
C ARG A 331 -8.95 -32.55 6.14
N LEU A 332 -8.25 -31.63 6.78
CA LEU A 332 -8.43 -31.38 8.22
C LEU A 332 -9.77 -30.70 8.51
N GLY A 333 -10.32 -29.93 7.57
CA GLY A 333 -11.65 -29.30 7.62
C GLY A 333 -12.81 -30.24 7.29
N GLU A 334 -12.55 -31.37 6.60
CA GLU A 334 -13.57 -32.34 6.25
C GLU A 334 -14.23 -32.99 7.49
N LYS A 335 -15.41 -33.57 7.27
CA LYS A 335 -16.14 -34.26 8.36
C LYS A 335 -15.29 -35.35 9.03
N GLY A 336 -15.00 -35.16 10.30
CA GLY A 336 -14.14 -36.05 11.11
C GLY A 336 -12.68 -35.60 11.17
N GLY A 337 -12.31 -34.54 10.47
CA GLY A 337 -11.01 -33.90 10.60
C GLY A 337 -10.89 -33.04 11.87
N SER A 338 -9.67 -32.75 12.30
CA SER A 338 -9.39 -32.02 13.55
C SER A 338 -9.82 -30.55 13.51
N LEU A 339 -10.01 -29.99 12.33
CA LEU A 339 -10.44 -28.59 12.11
C LEU A 339 -11.87 -28.49 11.58
N HIS A 340 -12.63 -29.60 11.58
CA HIS A 340 -14.02 -29.62 11.11
C HIS A 340 -14.89 -28.63 11.89
N GLY A 341 -15.54 -27.71 11.19
CA GLY A 341 -16.35 -26.65 11.78
C GLY A 341 -15.56 -25.44 12.30
N ILE A 342 -14.24 -25.43 12.08
CA ILE A 342 -13.36 -24.29 12.37
C ILE A 342 -12.97 -23.61 11.05
N ILE A 343 -12.71 -24.40 10.02
CA ILE A 343 -12.39 -23.95 8.65
C ILE A 343 -13.36 -24.59 7.64
#